data_2fecd2a599e7faca166d4fc83a806a8b
#
_entry.id   2fecd2a599e7faca166d4fc83a806a8b
#
_cell.length_a   1.000
_cell.length_b   1.000
_cell.length_c   1.000
_cell.angle_alpha   90.00
_cell.angle_beta   90.00
_cell.angle_gamma   90.00
#
_symmetry.space_group_name_H-M   'P 1'
#
loop_
_entity.id
_entity.type
_entity.pdbx_description
1 polymer ?
#
loop_
_entity_poly.entity_id
_entity_poly.type
_entity_poly.pdbx_seq_one_letter_code
_entity_poly.pdbx_strand_id
1 'polypeptide(L)'
;DNFHWKEKYPVRDMDNGKVRAAGMALAMQGSCISNVDVGSCTLKLGDGGTYNMMIGAADMGTGCDTILAQMAAEVLDCDADQISVFGADTDASPYDSGSYASSTTYVTGMATQNAALQLRENIKKIGAGMLECEPEEVDFDGEKVYLTDGEKSVSLADIATKSQVNNTIPVDVTATYSSPVSPPPYMVGMVEIELDKETGSIEILDYQAVIDCGIPVNPNLARVQAEGGIGQGIGMALYENVTYNAQGKIAENSFMQYKIPTRLDMGRINVEFET
;
A
#
# COMPACT_ATOMS: atom_id res chain seq x y z
N ASP A 1 25.43 -4.55 -8.68
CA ASP A 1 25.88 -5.28 -7.48
C ASP A 1 26.27 -4.29 -6.37
N ASN A 2 25.29 -3.55 -5.83
CA ASN A 2 25.52 -2.50 -4.82
C ASN A 2 25.92 -3.08 -3.46
N PHE A 3 25.61 -4.34 -3.20
CA PHE A 3 25.96 -5.01 -1.93
C PHE A 3 27.40 -5.53 -1.89
N HIS A 4 28.06 -5.74 -3.02
CA HIS A 4 29.41 -6.33 -3.11
C HIS A 4 29.49 -7.74 -2.47
N TRP A 5 28.54 -8.62 -2.79
CA TRP A 5 28.37 -9.95 -2.20
C TRP A 5 29.64 -10.78 -2.14
N LYS A 6 30.40 -10.85 -3.25
CA LYS A 6 31.61 -11.69 -3.34
C LYS A 6 32.70 -11.30 -2.36
N GLU A 7 32.75 -10.01 -2.00
CA GLU A 7 33.73 -9.47 -1.06
C GLU A 7 33.26 -9.63 0.39
N LYS A 8 31.95 -9.50 0.64
CA LYS A 8 31.37 -9.49 1.97
C LYS A 8 30.99 -10.88 2.50
N TYR A 9 30.64 -11.82 1.62
CA TYR A 9 30.14 -13.15 2.01
C TYR A 9 31.16 -13.99 2.80
N PRO A 10 32.44 -14.09 2.45
CA PRO A 10 33.42 -14.86 3.22
C PRO A 10 33.56 -14.30 4.64
N VAL A 11 33.75 -15.19 5.61
CA VAL A 11 34.10 -14.78 6.97
C VAL A 11 35.49 -14.14 6.96
N ARG A 12 35.57 -12.90 7.45
CA ARG A 12 36.80 -12.09 7.49
C ARG A 12 37.17 -11.77 8.93
N ASP A 13 38.36 -12.17 9.35
CA ASP A 13 38.91 -11.77 10.64
C ASP A 13 39.42 -10.32 10.54
N MET A 14 39.04 -9.48 11.48
CA MET A 14 39.30 -8.04 11.45
C MET A 14 40.52 -7.63 12.32
N ASP A 15 41.33 -8.58 12.76
CA ASP A 15 42.56 -8.38 13.57
C ASP A 15 42.36 -7.66 14.92
N ASN A 16 41.11 -7.32 15.27
CA ASN A 16 40.75 -6.59 16.51
C ASN A 16 39.83 -7.41 17.42
N GLY A 17 39.82 -8.73 17.28
CA GLY A 17 38.94 -9.63 18.04
C GLY A 17 37.54 -9.76 17.43
N LYS A 18 37.25 -9.07 16.32
CA LYS A 18 35.97 -9.10 15.62
C LYS A 18 36.05 -9.87 14.29
N VAL A 19 34.91 -10.33 13.83
CA VAL A 19 34.76 -10.99 12.52
C VAL A 19 33.60 -10.35 11.77
N ARG A 20 33.73 -10.29 10.44
CA ARG A 20 32.63 -9.87 9.53
C ARG A 20 32.22 -11.01 8.63
N ALA A 21 30.94 -11.05 8.35
CA ALA A 21 30.37 -11.96 7.35
C ALA A 21 29.06 -11.41 6.80
N ALA A 22 28.64 -11.91 5.65
CA ALA A 22 27.34 -11.59 5.10
C ALA A 22 26.48 -12.84 4.96
N GLY A 23 25.17 -12.65 5.07
CA GLY A 23 24.15 -13.65 4.83
C GLY A 23 23.08 -13.14 3.87
N MET A 24 22.36 -14.07 3.25
CA MET A 24 21.26 -13.78 2.32
C MET A 24 20.09 -14.71 2.61
N ALA A 25 18.89 -14.15 2.48
CA ALA A 25 17.65 -14.92 2.56
C ALA A 25 16.67 -14.45 1.48
N LEU A 26 15.84 -15.39 1.03
CA LEU A 26 14.72 -15.14 0.12
C LEU A 26 13.42 -15.25 0.92
N ALA A 27 12.51 -14.31 0.71
CA ALA A 27 11.17 -14.32 1.30
C ALA A 27 10.11 -14.15 0.22
N MET A 28 8.94 -14.72 0.46
CA MET A 28 7.75 -14.61 -0.37
C MET A 28 6.52 -14.72 0.50
N GLN A 29 5.50 -13.90 0.21
CA GLN A 29 4.20 -13.97 0.90
C GLN A 29 3.10 -13.62 -0.10
N GLY A 30 1.91 -14.24 0.02
CA GLY A 30 0.73 -13.85 -0.76
C GLY A 30 0.18 -12.48 -0.33
N SER A 31 -0.54 -11.82 -1.25
CA SER A 31 -1.13 -10.49 -1.04
C SER A 31 -2.62 -10.55 -0.72
N CYS A 32 -3.14 -11.65 -0.23
CA CYS A 32 -4.49 -11.88 0.32
C CYS A 32 -4.69 -13.38 0.61
N ILE A 33 -5.83 -13.72 1.20
CA ILE A 33 -6.33 -15.11 1.24
C ILE A 33 -7.34 -15.26 0.11
N SER A 34 -7.01 -16.08 -0.90
CA SER A 34 -7.84 -16.29 -2.10
C SER A 34 -9.26 -16.72 -1.75
N ASN A 35 -10.25 -16.09 -2.37
CA ASN A 35 -11.69 -16.33 -2.17
C ASN A 35 -12.19 -16.11 -0.72
N VAL A 36 -11.41 -15.45 0.14
CA VAL A 36 -11.77 -15.15 1.52
C VAL A 36 -11.79 -13.64 1.75
N ASP A 37 -10.70 -12.97 1.37
CA ASP A 37 -10.60 -11.53 1.58
C ASP A 37 -11.51 -10.76 0.63
N VAL A 38 -12.17 -9.76 1.19
CA VAL A 38 -13.11 -8.89 0.48
C VAL A 38 -12.75 -7.44 0.83
N GLY A 39 -12.62 -6.61 -0.19
CA GLY A 39 -12.49 -5.16 -0.04
C GLY A 39 -13.60 -4.44 -0.80
N SER A 40 -14.04 -3.32 -0.28
CA SER A 40 -15.06 -2.49 -0.93
C SER A 40 -14.69 -1.01 -0.87
N CYS A 41 -15.08 -0.30 -1.91
CA CYS A 41 -14.93 1.15 -2.02
C CYS A 41 -16.20 1.78 -2.54
N THR A 42 -16.64 2.85 -1.90
CA THR A 42 -17.69 3.74 -2.41
C THR A 42 -17.05 5.06 -2.83
N LEU A 43 -17.25 5.44 -4.09
CA LEU A 43 -16.85 6.74 -4.64
C LEU A 43 -18.08 7.56 -4.97
N LYS A 44 -18.08 8.82 -4.55
CA LYS A 44 -19.17 9.78 -4.80
C LYS A 44 -18.62 11.07 -5.38
N LEU A 45 -19.20 11.52 -6.47
CA LEU A 45 -18.99 12.87 -6.99
C LEU A 45 -19.77 13.88 -6.13
N GLY A 46 -19.08 14.85 -5.55
CA GLY A 46 -19.67 15.96 -4.78
C GLY A 46 -20.04 17.14 -5.68
N ASP A 47 -20.86 18.03 -5.16
CA ASP A 47 -21.45 19.19 -5.86
C ASP A 47 -20.41 20.14 -6.47
N GLY A 48 -19.23 20.22 -5.85
CA GLY A 48 -18.13 21.08 -6.30
C GLY A 48 -17.22 20.47 -7.36
N GLY A 49 -17.53 19.26 -7.85
CA GLY A 49 -16.64 18.53 -8.76
C GLY A 49 -15.46 17.83 -8.07
N THR A 50 -15.52 17.67 -6.75
CA THR A 50 -14.58 16.87 -5.97
C THR A 50 -15.18 15.51 -5.62
N TYR A 51 -14.36 14.59 -5.11
CA TYR A 51 -14.79 13.23 -4.81
C TYR A 51 -14.73 12.94 -3.33
N ASN A 52 -15.66 12.12 -2.85
CA ASN A 52 -15.62 11.51 -1.53
C ASN A 52 -15.45 9.99 -1.72
N MET A 53 -14.46 9.43 -1.05
CA MET A 53 -14.16 8.00 -1.02
C MET A 53 -14.43 7.44 0.36
N MET A 54 -15.26 6.41 0.45
CA MET A 54 -15.49 5.63 1.68
C MET A 54 -14.92 4.23 1.49
N ILE A 55 -14.07 3.82 2.41
CA ILE A 55 -13.39 2.51 2.42
C ILE A 55 -13.53 1.86 3.79
N GLY A 56 -13.66 0.53 3.81
CA GLY A 56 -13.65 -0.24 5.07
C GLY A 56 -12.24 -0.52 5.60
N ALA A 57 -11.22 -0.38 4.77
CA ALA A 57 -9.82 -0.56 5.17
C ALA A 57 -9.39 0.50 6.17
N ALA A 58 -8.70 0.07 7.24
CA ALA A 58 -8.14 0.95 8.26
C ALA A 58 -6.66 1.26 7.96
N ASP A 59 -6.30 2.53 7.93
CA ASP A 59 -4.89 2.93 7.87
C ASP A 59 -4.24 2.76 9.25
N MET A 60 -3.39 1.76 9.37
CA MET A 60 -2.63 1.44 10.58
C MET A 60 -1.16 1.87 10.47
N GLY A 61 -0.85 2.83 9.61
CA GLY A 61 0.50 3.29 9.26
C GLY A 61 0.99 2.77 7.91
N THR A 62 0.11 2.09 7.15
CA THR A 62 0.43 1.56 5.82
C THR A 62 0.33 2.61 4.72
N GLY A 63 -0.36 3.74 4.98
CA GLY A 63 -0.67 4.77 3.98
C GLY A 63 -1.78 4.35 3.01
N CYS A 64 -2.69 3.44 3.43
CA CYS A 64 -3.73 2.93 2.53
C CYS A 64 -4.68 4.02 2.05
N ASP A 65 -5.03 5.00 2.90
CA ASP A 65 -5.86 6.13 2.49
C ASP A 65 -5.25 6.89 1.31
N THR A 66 -3.93 7.13 1.38
CA THR A 66 -3.19 7.82 0.32
C THR A 66 -3.14 7.00 -0.97
N ILE A 67 -2.75 5.72 -0.89
CA ILE A 67 -2.58 4.91 -2.10
C ILE A 67 -3.91 4.60 -2.79
N LEU A 68 -4.99 4.41 -2.04
CA LEU A 68 -6.32 4.17 -2.61
C LEU A 68 -6.85 5.45 -3.29
N ALA A 69 -6.62 6.64 -2.71
CA ALA A 69 -6.89 7.90 -3.38
C ALA A 69 -6.08 8.05 -4.67
N GLN A 70 -4.79 7.72 -4.68
CA GLN A 70 -3.95 7.74 -5.89
C GLN A 70 -4.47 6.79 -6.97
N MET A 71 -4.91 5.57 -6.60
CA MET A 71 -5.50 4.62 -7.56
C MET A 71 -6.80 5.14 -8.19
N ALA A 72 -7.66 5.78 -7.41
CA ALA A 72 -8.89 6.37 -7.93
C ALA A 72 -8.59 7.60 -8.80
N ALA A 73 -7.65 8.45 -8.38
CA ALA A 73 -7.22 9.65 -9.09
C ALA A 73 -6.68 9.34 -10.50
N GLU A 74 -5.86 8.28 -10.62
CA GLU A 74 -5.35 7.79 -11.91
C GLU A 74 -6.49 7.43 -12.89
N VAL A 75 -7.55 6.78 -12.39
CA VAL A 75 -8.69 6.41 -13.24
C VAL A 75 -9.58 7.61 -13.56
N LEU A 76 -9.76 8.52 -12.61
CA LEU A 76 -10.62 9.71 -12.74
C LEU A 76 -9.92 10.87 -13.41
N ASP A 77 -8.63 10.74 -13.74
CA ASP A 77 -7.79 11.76 -14.36
C ASP A 77 -7.79 13.08 -13.55
N CYS A 78 -7.59 12.96 -12.22
CA CYS A 78 -7.62 14.10 -11.32
C CYS A 78 -6.47 14.05 -10.31
N ASP A 79 -6.25 15.15 -9.59
CA ASP A 79 -5.28 15.15 -8.49
C ASP A 79 -5.83 14.36 -7.28
N ALA A 80 -4.95 13.62 -6.59
CA ALA A 80 -5.35 12.86 -5.40
C ALA A 80 -5.95 13.76 -4.30
N ASP A 81 -5.54 15.01 -4.22
CA ASP A 81 -6.07 16.01 -3.27
C ASP A 81 -7.55 16.38 -3.53
N GLN A 82 -8.08 16.05 -4.72
CA GLN A 82 -9.50 16.21 -5.04
C GLN A 82 -10.38 15.09 -4.47
N ILE A 83 -9.75 14.07 -3.86
CA ILE A 83 -10.43 12.90 -3.28
C ILE A 83 -10.30 12.95 -1.76
N SER A 84 -11.40 13.26 -1.09
CA SER A 84 -11.48 13.17 0.39
C SER A 84 -11.75 11.73 0.80
N VAL A 85 -10.81 11.12 1.53
CA VAL A 85 -10.94 9.74 2.02
C VAL A 85 -11.57 9.73 3.40
N PHE A 86 -12.56 8.87 3.58
CA PHE A 86 -13.21 8.58 4.85
C PHE A 86 -13.15 7.06 5.08
N GLY A 87 -12.23 6.64 5.94
CA GLY A 87 -11.92 5.23 6.15
C GLY A 87 -12.35 4.70 7.50
N ALA A 88 -12.63 3.39 7.54
CA ALA A 88 -12.80 2.59 8.75
C ALA A 88 -13.91 3.06 9.74
N ASP A 89 -14.94 3.73 9.24
CA ASP A 89 -16.15 4.02 10.02
C ASP A 89 -17.16 2.90 9.80
N THR A 90 -17.46 2.13 10.84
CA THR A 90 -18.37 0.98 10.75
C THR A 90 -19.83 1.36 10.49
N ASP A 91 -20.21 2.61 10.68
CA ASP A 91 -21.56 3.09 10.41
C ASP A 91 -21.74 3.58 8.96
N ALA A 92 -20.66 3.98 8.29
CA ALA A 92 -20.69 4.60 6.97
C ALA A 92 -19.88 3.86 5.90
N SER A 93 -18.78 3.21 6.27
CA SER A 93 -17.90 2.55 5.30
C SER A 93 -18.48 1.24 4.78
N PRO A 94 -18.29 0.91 3.50
CA PRO A 94 -18.65 -0.39 2.96
C PRO A 94 -17.82 -1.51 3.60
N TYR A 95 -18.30 -2.75 3.50
CA TYR A 95 -17.63 -3.89 4.12
C TYR A 95 -16.22 -4.12 3.58
N ASP A 96 -15.30 -4.35 4.49
CA ASP A 96 -13.94 -4.81 4.24
C ASP A 96 -13.60 -5.90 5.26
N SER A 97 -12.95 -6.97 4.84
CA SER A 97 -12.63 -8.08 5.74
C SER A 97 -11.47 -7.80 6.69
N GLY A 98 -10.74 -6.72 6.45
CA GLY A 98 -9.59 -6.30 7.24
C GLY A 98 -8.27 -6.41 6.47
N SER A 99 -7.26 -5.69 6.96
CA SER A 99 -5.94 -5.56 6.30
C SER A 99 -4.99 -6.74 6.60
N TYR A 100 -5.49 -7.86 7.13
CA TYR A 100 -4.68 -9.06 7.37
C TYR A 100 -4.24 -9.71 6.04
N ALA A 101 -3.27 -10.61 6.10
CA ALA A 101 -2.68 -11.27 4.93
C ALA A 101 -2.18 -10.29 3.84
N SER A 102 -1.86 -9.04 4.21
CA SER A 102 -1.38 -7.99 3.30
C SER A 102 -2.33 -7.71 2.12
N SER A 103 -3.64 -7.72 2.35
CA SER A 103 -4.66 -7.71 1.30
C SER A 103 -5.01 -6.32 0.75
N THR A 104 -4.90 -5.26 1.56
CA THR A 104 -5.51 -3.94 1.28
C THR A 104 -5.13 -3.36 -0.06
N THR A 105 -3.84 -3.26 -0.38
CA THR A 105 -3.39 -2.66 -1.65
C THR A 105 -3.95 -3.40 -2.86
N TYR A 106 -3.98 -4.71 -2.81
CA TYR A 106 -4.45 -5.52 -3.93
C TYR A 106 -5.98 -5.64 -3.95
N VAL A 107 -6.61 -6.06 -2.86
CA VAL A 107 -8.04 -6.37 -2.83
C VAL A 107 -8.90 -5.10 -2.76
N THR A 108 -8.65 -4.22 -1.79
CA THR A 108 -9.39 -2.94 -1.70
C THR A 108 -8.98 -1.99 -2.81
N GLY A 109 -7.72 -2.05 -3.28
CA GLY A 109 -7.27 -1.32 -4.46
C GLY A 109 -8.02 -1.69 -5.73
N MET A 110 -8.24 -2.98 -6.00
CA MET A 110 -9.07 -3.43 -7.12
C MET A 110 -10.53 -3.00 -7.00
N ALA A 111 -11.10 -3.02 -5.77
CA ALA A 111 -12.43 -2.49 -5.53
C ALA A 111 -12.50 -0.99 -5.82
N THR A 112 -11.48 -0.24 -5.42
CA THR A 112 -11.34 1.20 -5.68
C THR A 112 -11.24 1.49 -7.17
N GLN A 113 -10.41 0.75 -7.90
CA GLN A 113 -10.29 0.89 -9.35
C GLN A 113 -11.62 0.60 -10.06
N ASN A 114 -12.31 -0.46 -9.66
CA ASN A 114 -13.60 -0.82 -10.25
C ASN A 114 -14.67 0.27 -9.98
N ALA A 115 -14.71 0.82 -8.75
CA ALA A 115 -15.62 1.92 -8.42
C ALA A 115 -15.32 3.17 -9.25
N ALA A 116 -14.04 3.51 -9.39
CA ALA A 116 -13.61 4.67 -10.18
C ALA A 116 -13.93 4.52 -11.67
N LEU A 117 -13.69 3.35 -12.26
CA LEU A 117 -14.05 3.05 -13.65
C LEU A 117 -15.56 3.18 -13.87
N GLN A 118 -16.37 2.62 -12.99
CA GLN A 118 -17.82 2.72 -13.10
C GLN A 118 -18.31 4.17 -12.93
N LEU A 119 -17.73 4.93 -12.00
CA LEU A 119 -18.07 6.34 -11.80
C LEU A 119 -17.68 7.17 -13.03
N ARG A 120 -16.49 6.98 -13.60
CA ARG A 120 -16.04 7.61 -14.83
C ARG A 120 -17.00 7.39 -15.99
N GLU A 121 -17.44 6.13 -16.18
CA GLU A 121 -18.42 5.81 -17.21
C GLU A 121 -19.79 6.47 -16.96
N ASN A 122 -20.23 6.59 -15.72
CA ASN A 122 -21.46 7.28 -15.36
C ASN A 122 -21.34 8.78 -15.61
N ILE A 123 -20.22 9.41 -15.28
CA ILE A 123 -19.92 10.82 -15.59
C ILE A 123 -19.98 11.07 -17.10
N LYS A 124 -19.34 10.21 -17.92
CA LYS A 124 -19.39 10.29 -19.38
C LYS A 124 -20.81 10.18 -19.92
N LYS A 125 -21.62 9.25 -19.44
CA LYS A 125 -23.02 9.10 -19.85
C LYS A 125 -23.88 10.32 -19.52
N ILE A 126 -23.69 10.93 -18.34
CA ILE A 126 -24.42 12.14 -17.95
C ILE A 126 -23.98 13.31 -18.86
N GLY A 127 -22.68 13.48 -19.06
CA GLY A 127 -22.12 14.50 -19.94
C GLY A 127 -22.60 14.37 -21.38
N ALA A 128 -22.61 13.16 -21.94
CA ALA A 128 -23.14 12.88 -23.27
C ALA A 128 -24.61 13.29 -23.39
N GLY A 129 -25.44 12.92 -22.41
CA GLY A 129 -26.85 13.34 -22.37
C GLY A 129 -27.03 14.87 -22.28
N MET A 130 -26.11 15.58 -21.60
CA MET A 130 -26.12 17.06 -21.55
C MET A 130 -25.65 17.70 -22.87
N LEU A 131 -24.78 17.01 -23.61
CA LEU A 131 -24.29 17.44 -24.94
C LEU A 131 -25.21 17.00 -26.09
N GLU A 132 -26.26 16.23 -25.79
CA GLU A 132 -27.21 15.63 -26.74
C GLU A 132 -26.52 14.74 -27.79
N CYS A 133 -25.60 13.86 -27.33
CA CYS A 133 -24.87 12.91 -28.15
C CYS A 133 -24.77 11.54 -27.49
N GLU A 134 -24.20 10.56 -28.22
CA GLU A 134 -23.99 9.20 -27.66
C GLU A 134 -22.74 9.14 -26.76
N PRO A 135 -22.69 8.24 -25.74
CA PRO A 135 -21.54 8.15 -24.83
C PRO A 135 -20.20 7.82 -25.50
N GLU A 136 -20.23 7.20 -26.67
CA GLU A 136 -19.05 6.86 -27.47
C GLU A 136 -18.43 8.07 -28.18
N GLU A 137 -19.18 9.19 -28.30
CA GLU A 137 -18.74 10.42 -28.96
C GLU A 137 -18.04 11.39 -27.99
N VAL A 138 -17.98 11.05 -26.69
CA VAL A 138 -17.37 11.90 -25.67
C VAL A 138 -16.20 11.23 -24.97
N ASP A 139 -15.31 12.06 -24.43
CA ASP A 139 -14.31 11.61 -23.46
C ASP A 139 -14.29 12.53 -22.23
N PHE A 140 -13.57 12.12 -21.19
CA PHE A 140 -13.48 12.78 -19.89
C PHE A 140 -12.01 12.98 -19.51
N ASP A 141 -11.62 14.20 -19.17
CA ASP A 141 -10.25 14.61 -18.83
C ASP A 141 -10.06 15.01 -17.35
N GLY A 142 -10.97 14.56 -16.47
CA GLY A 142 -10.93 14.89 -15.05
C GLY A 142 -11.66 16.17 -14.67
N GLU A 143 -11.77 17.14 -15.57
CA GLU A 143 -12.42 18.45 -15.34
C GLU A 143 -13.76 18.59 -16.07
N LYS A 144 -13.87 17.97 -17.23
CA LYS A 144 -15.05 18.08 -18.10
C LYS A 144 -15.24 16.86 -18.97
N VAL A 145 -16.46 16.64 -19.42
CA VAL A 145 -16.80 15.75 -20.53
C VAL A 145 -16.88 16.59 -21.80
N TYR A 146 -16.21 16.15 -22.85
CA TYR A 146 -16.09 16.87 -24.11
C TYR A 146 -16.32 15.97 -25.33
N LEU A 147 -16.80 16.55 -26.42
CA LEU A 147 -16.89 15.85 -27.71
C LEU A 147 -15.49 15.57 -28.26
N THR A 148 -15.24 14.33 -28.71
CA THR A 148 -13.95 13.93 -29.27
C THR A 148 -13.60 14.58 -30.60
N ASP A 149 -14.60 15.06 -31.32
CA ASP A 149 -14.49 15.70 -32.66
C ASP A 149 -15.04 17.13 -32.69
N GLY A 150 -15.32 17.77 -31.53
CA GLY A 150 -15.97 19.06 -31.42
C GLY A 150 -15.42 19.96 -30.31
N GLU A 151 -15.95 21.20 -30.29
CA GLU A 151 -15.57 22.21 -29.29
C GLU A 151 -16.47 22.21 -28.03
N LYS A 152 -17.57 21.43 -28.04
CA LYS A 152 -18.55 21.46 -26.94
C LYS A 152 -18.05 20.61 -25.78
N SER A 153 -18.23 21.12 -24.56
CA SER A 153 -17.93 20.41 -23.32
C SER A 153 -18.89 20.83 -22.21
N VAL A 154 -19.01 20.00 -21.18
CA VAL A 154 -19.71 20.27 -19.91
C VAL A 154 -18.75 20.02 -18.74
N SER A 155 -18.75 20.94 -17.79
CA SER A 155 -17.90 20.85 -16.63
C SER A 155 -18.35 19.73 -15.68
N LEU A 156 -17.40 19.20 -14.91
CA LEU A 156 -17.70 18.20 -13.89
C LEU A 156 -18.66 18.74 -12.82
N ALA A 157 -18.56 20.04 -12.48
CA ALA A 157 -19.47 20.69 -11.54
C ALA A 157 -20.92 20.78 -12.07
N ASP A 158 -21.09 21.06 -13.38
CA ASP A 158 -22.42 21.05 -14.02
C ASP A 158 -23.01 19.63 -14.04
N ILE A 159 -22.18 18.63 -14.32
CA ILE A 159 -22.58 17.21 -14.28
C ILE A 159 -23.01 16.82 -12.87
N ALA A 160 -22.25 17.19 -11.85
CA ALA A 160 -22.57 16.93 -10.44
C ALA A 160 -23.91 17.56 -10.06
N THR A 161 -24.14 18.82 -10.40
CA THR A 161 -25.38 19.54 -10.16
C THR A 161 -26.57 18.89 -10.88
N LYS A 162 -26.39 18.54 -12.17
CA LYS A 162 -27.44 17.89 -12.98
C LYS A 162 -27.85 16.54 -12.42
N SER A 163 -26.89 15.76 -11.94
CA SER A 163 -27.12 14.43 -11.38
C SER A 163 -28.00 14.45 -10.13
N GLN A 164 -27.99 15.53 -9.37
CA GLN A 164 -28.82 15.68 -8.15
C GLN A 164 -30.27 15.98 -8.47
N VAL A 165 -30.56 16.64 -9.58
CA VAL A 165 -31.90 17.09 -9.94
C VAL A 165 -32.64 16.03 -10.77
N ASN A 166 -31.93 15.27 -11.61
CA ASN A 166 -32.49 14.26 -12.50
C ASN A 166 -31.73 12.94 -12.37
N ASN A 167 -31.83 12.32 -11.24
CA ASN A 167 -31.03 11.16 -10.82
C ASN A 167 -31.43 9.86 -11.51
N THR A 168 -31.13 9.73 -12.80
CA THR A 168 -31.32 8.49 -13.56
C THR A 168 -30.03 7.65 -13.64
N ILE A 169 -28.85 8.29 -13.49
CA ILE A 169 -27.53 7.65 -13.49
C ILE A 169 -26.83 8.01 -12.19
N PRO A 170 -26.46 7.04 -11.36
CA PRO A 170 -25.86 7.33 -10.06
C PRO A 170 -24.44 7.89 -10.20
N VAL A 171 -24.12 8.92 -9.38
CA VAL A 171 -22.79 9.48 -9.20
C VAL A 171 -22.17 9.09 -7.84
N ASP A 172 -22.79 8.15 -7.18
CA ASP A 172 -22.28 7.38 -6.05
C ASP A 172 -22.24 5.91 -6.46
N VAL A 173 -21.07 5.31 -6.38
CA VAL A 173 -20.80 3.96 -6.87
C VAL A 173 -20.10 3.17 -5.79
N THR A 174 -20.61 1.99 -5.47
CA THR A 174 -19.94 1.04 -4.59
C THR A 174 -19.52 -0.17 -5.40
N ALA A 175 -18.23 -0.50 -5.32
CA ALA A 175 -17.71 -1.74 -5.88
C ALA A 175 -17.06 -2.59 -4.78
N THR A 176 -17.16 -3.89 -4.96
CA THR A 176 -16.59 -4.91 -4.07
C THR A 176 -15.72 -5.84 -4.90
N TYR A 177 -14.61 -6.26 -4.35
CA TYR A 177 -13.72 -7.21 -4.99
C TYR A 177 -13.26 -8.29 -4.02
N SER A 178 -13.14 -9.52 -4.52
CA SER A 178 -12.52 -10.66 -3.87
C SER A 178 -11.70 -11.40 -4.90
N SER A 179 -10.47 -11.76 -4.58
CA SER A 179 -9.56 -12.36 -5.56
C SER A 179 -9.56 -13.88 -5.49
N PRO A 180 -9.62 -14.58 -6.64
CA PRO A 180 -9.43 -16.02 -6.69
C PRO A 180 -7.95 -16.43 -6.57
N VAL A 181 -7.02 -15.48 -6.64
CA VAL A 181 -5.58 -15.70 -6.56
C VAL A 181 -4.95 -14.80 -5.51
N SER A 182 -3.79 -15.22 -5.00
CA SER A 182 -2.99 -14.46 -4.04
C SER A 182 -1.63 -14.19 -4.67
N PRO A 183 -1.46 -13.08 -5.43
CA PRO A 183 -0.20 -12.77 -6.10
C PRO A 183 0.89 -12.48 -5.07
N PRO A 184 2.03 -13.20 -5.12
CA PRO A 184 3.07 -13.03 -4.13
C PRO A 184 4.09 -11.97 -4.55
N PRO A 185 4.43 -11.00 -3.71
CA PRO A 185 5.68 -10.29 -3.79
C PRO A 185 6.85 -11.18 -3.34
N TYR A 186 8.02 -10.90 -3.89
CA TYR A 186 9.26 -11.59 -3.57
C TYR A 186 10.28 -10.59 -3.04
N MET A 187 11.11 -11.03 -2.11
CA MET A 187 12.18 -10.22 -1.54
C MET A 187 13.46 -11.04 -1.41
N VAL A 188 14.59 -10.47 -1.78
CA VAL A 188 15.92 -10.93 -1.40
C VAL A 188 16.51 -9.92 -0.42
N GLY A 189 16.80 -10.39 0.80
CA GLY A 189 17.51 -9.62 1.82
C GLY A 189 18.95 -10.09 1.95
N MET A 190 19.89 -9.15 1.95
CA MET A 190 21.32 -9.39 2.17
C MET A 190 21.79 -8.52 3.33
N VAL A 191 22.50 -9.11 4.27
CA VAL A 191 23.00 -8.39 5.45
C VAL A 191 24.47 -8.65 5.67
N GLU A 192 25.24 -7.62 5.99
CA GLU A 192 26.60 -7.72 6.50
C GLU A 192 26.60 -7.39 7.99
N ILE A 193 27.21 -8.25 8.78
CA ILE A 193 27.32 -8.06 10.22
C ILE A 193 28.78 -8.05 10.67
N GLU A 194 29.05 -7.40 11.79
CA GLU A 194 30.28 -7.52 12.57
C GLU A 194 29.97 -8.15 13.93
N LEU A 195 30.66 -9.21 14.26
CA LEU A 195 30.55 -9.94 15.54
C LEU A 195 31.81 -9.73 16.36
N ASP A 196 31.67 -9.27 17.59
CA ASP A 196 32.70 -9.29 18.60
C ASP A 196 32.80 -10.70 19.23
N LYS A 197 33.95 -11.35 19.07
CA LYS A 197 34.14 -12.74 19.52
C LYS A 197 34.20 -12.88 21.05
N GLU A 198 34.52 -11.82 21.76
CA GLU A 198 34.67 -11.81 23.22
C GLU A 198 33.31 -11.62 23.92
N THR A 199 32.51 -10.69 23.40
CA THR A 199 31.22 -10.31 24.02
C THR A 199 30.01 -10.99 23.39
N GLY A 200 30.14 -11.47 22.15
CA GLY A 200 29.03 -11.97 21.34
C GLY A 200 28.15 -10.84 20.78
N SER A 201 28.55 -9.57 20.91
CA SER A 201 27.82 -8.43 20.39
C SER A 201 27.83 -8.42 18.85
N ILE A 202 26.66 -8.18 18.25
CA ILE A 202 26.49 -8.12 16.80
C ILE A 202 26.10 -6.69 16.41
N GLU A 203 26.78 -6.15 15.40
CA GLU A 203 26.48 -4.88 14.75
C GLU A 203 26.07 -5.15 13.30
N ILE A 204 24.97 -4.56 12.86
CA ILE A 204 24.54 -4.57 11.46
C ILE A 204 25.26 -3.42 10.74
N LEU A 205 26.09 -3.77 9.77
CA LEU A 205 26.87 -2.78 9.02
C LEU A 205 26.12 -2.29 7.78
N ASP A 206 25.46 -3.22 7.07
CA ASP A 206 24.76 -2.92 5.81
C ASP A 206 23.64 -3.94 5.61
N TYR A 207 22.47 -3.46 5.23
CA TYR A 207 21.34 -4.28 4.85
C TYR A 207 20.80 -3.82 3.49
N GLN A 208 20.81 -4.70 2.52
CA GLN A 208 20.26 -4.45 1.19
C GLN A 208 19.07 -5.38 0.94
N ALA A 209 17.93 -4.81 0.60
CA ALA A 209 16.75 -5.55 0.16
C ALA A 209 16.43 -5.20 -1.29
N VAL A 210 16.12 -6.21 -2.09
CA VAL A 210 15.55 -6.06 -3.44
C VAL A 210 14.19 -6.74 -3.44
N ILE A 211 13.17 -6.00 -3.86
CA ILE A 211 11.78 -6.44 -3.76
C ILE A 211 11.14 -6.36 -5.15
N ASP A 212 10.53 -7.46 -5.58
CA ASP A 212 9.58 -7.51 -6.68
C ASP A 212 8.17 -7.58 -6.11
N CYS A 213 7.45 -6.48 -6.19
CA CYS A 213 6.02 -6.37 -5.84
C CYS A 213 5.18 -5.88 -7.02
N GLY A 214 5.70 -5.98 -8.24
CA GLY A 214 5.17 -5.29 -9.40
C GLY A 214 5.40 -3.77 -9.28
N ILE A 215 4.58 -2.98 -9.94
CA ILE A 215 4.71 -1.51 -9.93
C ILE A 215 4.22 -0.97 -8.58
N PRO A 216 5.08 -0.35 -7.74
CA PRO A 216 4.66 0.26 -6.50
C PRO A 216 3.76 1.47 -6.77
N VAL A 217 2.54 1.48 -6.23
CA VAL A 217 1.60 2.63 -6.34
C VAL A 217 2.23 3.90 -5.76
N ASN A 218 2.90 3.77 -4.61
CA ASN A 218 3.67 4.84 -3.99
C ASN A 218 5.01 4.28 -3.53
N PRO A 219 6.11 4.52 -4.28
CA PRO A 219 7.43 3.97 -3.94
C PRO A 219 7.95 4.37 -2.56
N ASN A 220 7.64 5.58 -2.08
CA ASN A 220 8.07 6.04 -0.76
C ASN A 220 7.35 5.26 0.36
N LEU A 221 6.03 5.10 0.27
CA LEU A 221 5.25 4.34 1.25
C LEU A 221 5.62 2.85 1.21
N ALA A 222 5.81 2.29 0.02
CA ALA A 222 6.26 0.90 -0.14
C ALA A 222 7.63 0.67 0.51
N ARG A 223 8.57 1.61 0.34
CA ARG A 223 9.89 1.55 0.97
C ARG A 223 9.79 1.60 2.50
N VAL A 224 8.98 2.50 3.06
CA VAL A 224 8.79 2.62 4.52
C VAL A 224 8.22 1.32 5.09
N GLN A 225 7.29 0.66 4.39
CA GLN A 225 6.74 -0.63 4.81
C GLN A 225 7.80 -1.74 4.77
N ALA A 226 8.64 -1.78 3.74
CA ALA A 226 9.74 -2.73 3.64
C ALA A 226 10.79 -2.52 4.75
N GLU A 227 11.22 -1.29 4.98
CA GLU A 227 12.15 -0.93 6.06
C GLU A 227 11.58 -1.31 7.44
N GLY A 228 10.28 -1.06 7.66
CA GLY A 228 9.58 -1.42 8.89
C GLY A 228 9.54 -2.94 9.12
N GLY A 229 9.24 -3.73 8.08
CA GLY A 229 9.25 -5.19 8.14
C GLY A 229 10.65 -5.76 8.40
N ILE A 230 11.69 -5.19 7.77
CA ILE A 230 13.08 -5.56 8.02
C ILE A 230 13.46 -5.24 9.48
N GLY A 231 13.06 -4.08 10.00
CA GLY A 231 13.30 -3.69 11.39
C GLY A 231 12.69 -4.68 12.39
N GLN A 232 11.47 -5.17 12.14
CA GLN A 232 10.88 -6.24 12.95
C GLN A 232 11.68 -7.55 12.86
N GLY A 233 12.13 -7.94 11.67
CA GLY A 233 12.96 -9.13 11.47
C GLY A 233 14.28 -9.06 12.23
N ILE A 234 14.94 -7.90 12.22
CA ILE A 234 16.15 -7.63 13.00
C ILE A 234 15.86 -7.73 14.50
N GLY A 235 14.74 -7.16 14.95
CA GLY A 235 14.31 -7.23 16.34
C GLY A 235 14.17 -8.67 16.82
N MET A 236 13.43 -9.48 16.08
CA MET A 236 13.23 -10.91 16.41
C MET A 236 14.53 -11.72 16.36
N ALA A 237 15.47 -11.37 15.48
CA ALA A 237 16.72 -12.11 15.33
C ALA A 237 17.76 -11.80 16.43
N LEU A 238 17.83 -10.55 16.91
CA LEU A 238 18.95 -10.08 17.72
C LEU A 238 18.56 -9.57 19.12
N TYR A 239 17.33 -9.14 19.36
CA TYR A 239 16.97 -8.38 20.55
C TYR A 239 15.76 -8.93 21.31
N GLU A 240 14.70 -9.29 20.57
CA GLU A 240 13.42 -9.62 21.16
C GLU A 240 13.43 -11.07 21.66
N ASN A 241 13.07 -11.26 22.93
CA ASN A 241 12.97 -12.58 23.55
C ASN A 241 11.75 -12.61 24.46
N VAL A 242 11.02 -13.72 24.45
CA VAL A 242 9.90 -13.96 25.35
C VAL A 242 10.14 -15.26 26.09
N THR A 243 10.27 -15.16 27.41
CA THR A 243 10.44 -16.31 28.31
C THR A 243 9.28 -16.44 29.29
N TYR A 244 9.00 -17.66 29.70
CA TYR A 244 7.93 -17.96 30.64
C TYR A 244 8.52 -18.57 31.92
N ASN A 245 8.02 -18.12 33.06
CA ASN A 245 8.34 -18.75 34.34
C ASN A 245 7.55 -20.06 34.52
N ALA A 246 7.81 -20.76 35.62
CA ALA A 246 7.16 -22.06 35.93
C ALA A 246 5.64 -21.97 36.09
N GLN A 247 5.08 -20.73 36.29
CA GLN A 247 3.65 -20.48 36.41
C GLN A 247 3.03 -20.01 35.10
N GLY A 248 3.78 -20.06 33.97
CA GLY A 248 3.32 -19.62 32.65
C GLY A 248 3.19 -18.11 32.46
N LYS A 249 3.78 -17.30 33.34
CA LYS A 249 3.80 -15.83 33.19
C LYS A 249 5.02 -15.39 32.38
N ILE A 250 4.81 -14.41 31.49
CA ILE A 250 5.88 -13.78 30.71
C ILE A 250 6.81 -13.02 31.67
N ALA A 251 8.11 -13.22 31.52
CA ALA A 251 9.14 -12.52 32.30
C ALA A 251 9.39 -11.11 31.76
N GLU A 252 9.39 -10.96 30.41
CA GLU A 252 9.59 -9.71 29.70
C GLU A 252 8.26 -8.95 29.53
N ASN A 253 7.69 -8.47 30.62
CA ASN A 253 6.34 -7.88 30.69
C ASN A 253 6.31 -6.35 30.56
N SER A 254 7.44 -5.74 30.26
CA SER A 254 7.55 -4.30 30.03
C SER A 254 8.70 -4.01 29.05
N PHE A 255 8.71 -2.80 28.46
CA PHE A 255 9.82 -2.37 27.57
C PHE A 255 11.18 -2.22 28.27
N MET A 256 11.23 -2.34 29.59
CA MET A 256 12.50 -2.47 30.31
C MET A 256 13.16 -3.85 30.11
N GLN A 257 12.37 -4.89 29.95
CA GLN A 257 12.83 -6.26 29.73
C GLN A 257 12.71 -6.69 28.26
N TYR A 258 11.57 -6.41 27.62
CA TYR A 258 11.36 -6.69 26.20
C TYR A 258 12.06 -5.62 25.35
N LYS A 259 13.14 -6.01 24.67
CA LYS A 259 13.99 -5.10 23.92
C LYS A 259 13.56 -5.03 22.47
N ILE A 260 13.14 -3.86 22.03
CA ILE A 260 12.89 -3.55 20.62
C ILE A 260 14.10 -2.78 20.11
N PRO A 261 14.64 -3.08 18.91
CA PRO A 261 15.78 -2.34 18.37
C PRO A 261 15.42 -0.89 18.12
N THR A 262 16.37 -0.01 18.42
CA THR A 262 16.26 1.41 18.10
C THR A 262 16.88 1.69 16.71
N ARG A 263 16.73 2.92 16.22
CA ARG A 263 17.38 3.33 14.96
C ARG A 263 18.90 3.13 14.96
N LEU A 264 19.54 3.18 16.13
CA LEU A 264 20.98 2.99 16.26
C LEU A 264 21.40 1.53 16.14
N ASP A 265 20.48 0.60 16.41
CA ASP A 265 20.76 -0.85 16.42
C ASP A 265 20.56 -1.48 15.03
N MET A 266 19.86 -0.81 14.11
CA MET A 266 19.46 -1.39 12.83
C MET A 266 20.46 -1.16 11.68
N GLY A 267 21.51 -0.35 11.88
CA GLY A 267 22.44 -0.02 10.82
C GLY A 267 21.79 0.74 9.65
N ARG A 268 22.37 0.60 8.48
CA ARG A 268 21.82 1.16 7.23
C ARG A 268 20.98 0.12 6.51
N ILE A 269 19.72 0.45 6.26
CA ILE A 269 18.79 -0.37 5.45
C ILE A 269 18.58 0.33 4.12
N ASN A 270 18.86 -0.37 3.02
CA ASN A 270 18.59 0.10 1.66
C ASN A 270 17.56 -0.82 1.03
N VAL A 271 16.53 -0.23 0.43
CA VAL A 271 15.46 -0.95 -0.27
C VAL A 271 15.41 -0.49 -1.71
N GLU A 272 15.46 -1.44 -2.63
CA GLU A 272 15.29 -1.25 -4.07
C GLU A 272 14.11 -2.08 -4.55
N PHE A 273 13.34 -1.54 -5.50
CA PHE A 273 12.25 -2.25 -6.17
C PHE A 273 12.70 -2.66 -7.56
N GLU A 274 12.46 -3.93 -7.89
CA GLU A 274 12.59 -4.43 -9.26
C GLU A 274 11.26 -4.21 -9.97
N THR A 275 11.28 -3.55 -11.16
CA THR A 275 10.09 -3.20 -11.96
C THR A 275 10.29 -3.58 -13.43
#